data_d5ec9988dd3c570d4e8c24bb3905cf19
#
_entry.id   d5ec9988dd3c570d4e8c24bb3905cf19
#
_cell.length_a   1.000
_cell.length_b   1.000
_cell.length_c   1.000
_cell.angle_alpha   90.00
_cell.angle_beta   90.00
_cell.angle_gamma   90.00
#
_symmetry.space_group_name_H-M   'P 1'
#
loop_
_entity.id
_entity.type
_entity.pdbx_description
1 polymer ?
#
loop_
_entity_poly.entity_id
_entity_poly.type
_entity_poly.pdbx_seq_one_letter_code
_entity_poly.pdbx_strand_id
1 'polypeptide(L)'
;MPLTPLFFEQYSYVGLFLVLLAEEAGIPLPIPGDIFIAGASALPKSNYFLIVAIVMSATLCGSTILFTLTKKFGHPLVLRYGKYIRLTPQKISKIEKWLDKYGGTAIVVGRLIPGLRIITPAVAGLFEIPYKTFGSILWPPLSSGLISTL
;
A
#
# COMPACT_ATOMS: atom_id res chain seq x y z
N MET A 1 11.01 -30.50 -22.67
CA MET A 1 11.89 -29.43 -22.15
C MET A 1 11.76 -29.45 -20.65
N PRO A 2 12.83 -29.65 -19.89
CA PRO A 2 12.75 -29.51 -18.45
C PRO A 2 12.57 -28.01 -18.17
N LEU A 3 11.40 -27.62 -17.74
CA LEU A 3 11.16 -26.32 -17.16
C LEU A 3 12.04 -26.26 -15.92
N THR A 4 13.18 -25.61 -16.08
CA THR A 4 14.20 -25.55 -15.03
C THR A 4 13.60 -24.87 -13.78
N PRO A 5 13.91 -25.35 -12.56
CA PRO A 5 13.41 -24.75 -11.33
C PRO A 5 13.67 -23.24 -11.24
N LEU A 6 14.72 -22.77 -11.91
CA LEU A 6 15.01 -21.33 -12.08
C LEU A 6 13.87 -20.53 -12.76
N PHE A 7 13.18 -21.15 -13.71
CA PHE A 7 12.08 -20.49 -14.44
C PHE A 7 10.87 -20.29 -13.51
N PHE A 8 10.54 -21.26 -12.68
CA PHE A 8 9.47 -21.15 -11.71
C PHE A 8 9.82 -20.17 -10.59
N GLU A 9 11.07 -20.13 -10.13
CA GLU A 9 11.52 -19.19 -9.12
C GLU A 9 11.42 -17.74 -9.63
N GLN A 10 11.88 -17.48 -10.85
CA GLN A 10 11.85 -16.14 -11.43
C GLN A 10 10.43 -15.63 -11.72
N TYR A 11 9.55 -16.51 -12.21
CA TYR A 11 8.14 -16.15 -12.41
C TYR A 11 7.39 -15.96 -11.08
N SER A 12 7.74 -16.68 -10.03
CA SER A 12 7.16 -16.49 -8.70
C SER A 12 7.45 -15.10 -8.14
N TYR A 13 8.65 -14.57 -8.30
CA TYR A 13 9.02 -13.23 -7.83
C TYR A 13 8.34 -12.12 -8.65
N VAL A 14 8.27 -12.26 -9.97
CA VAL A 14 7.54 -11.32 -10.83
C VAL A 14 6.04 -11.38 -10.54
N GLY A 15 5.49 -12.57 -10.39
CA GLY A 15 4.10 -12.76 -10.00
C GLY A 15 3.78 -12.13 -8.64
N LEU A 16 4.63 -12.34 -7.65
CA LEU A 16 4.53 -11.72 -6.32
C LEU A 16 4.53 -10.18 -6.42
N PHE A 17 5.45 -9.61 -7.18
CA PHE A 17 5.51 -8.17 -7.40
C PHE A 17 4.22 -7.63 -8.03
N LEU A 18 3.72 -8.26 -9.09
CA LEU A 18 2.52 -7.82 -9.80
C LEU A 18 1.26 -7.93 -8.94
N VAL A 19 1.13 -9.01 -8.18
CA VAL A 19 0.00 -9.21 -7.26
C VAL A 19 0.00 -8.15 -6.17
N LEU A 20 1.14 -7.93 -5.52
CA LEU A 20 1.26 -6.90 -4.48
C LEU A 20 1.08 -5.49 -5.03
N LEU A 21 1.62 -5.21 -6.22
CA LEU A 21 1.43 -3.93 -6.90
C LEU A 21 -0.05 -3.66 -7.18
N ALA A 22 -0.77 -4.66 -7.69
CA ALA A 22 -2.19 -4.56 -7.99
C ALA A 22 -3.03 -4.33 -6.72
N GLU A 23 -2.72 -5.08 -5.65
CA GLU A 23 -3.38 -4.93 -4.34
C GLU A 23 -3.16 -3.52 -3.77
N GLU A 24 -1.92 -3.06 -3.75
CA GLU A 24 -1.56 -1.73 -3.23
C GLU A 24 -2.07 -0.58 -4.13
N ALA A 25 -2.26 -0.82 -5.42
CA ALA A 25 -2.91 0.12 -6.34
C ALA A 25 -4.44 0.18 -6.16
N GLY A 26 -5.00 -0.60 -5.22
CA GLY A 26 -6.42 -0.58 -4.88
C GLY A 26 -7.29 -1.55 -5.68
N ILE A 27 -6.70 -2.51 -6.40
CA ILE A 27 -7.45 -3.57 -7.08
C ILE A 27 -7.84 -4.62 -6.04
N PRO A 28 -9.15 -4.85 -5.80
CA PRO A 28 -9.58 -5.83 -4.82
C PRO A 28 -9.25 -7.23 -5.31
N LEU A 29 -8.26 -7.86 -4.70
CA LEU A 29 -7.92 -9.24 -4.97
C LEU A 29 -8.75 -10.16 -4.07
N PRO A 30 -9.17 -11.34 -4.57
CA PRO A 30 -9.93 -12.31 -3.79
C PRO A 30 -9.09 -12.96 -2.68
N ILE A 31 -7.76 -12.93 -2.82
CA ILE A 31 -6.80 -13.49 -1.89
C ILE A 31 -5.86 -12.36 -1.44
N PRO A 32 -5.69 -12.14 -0.13
CA PRO A 32 -4.75 -11.14 0.39
C PRO A 32 -3.31 -11.41 -0.05
N GLY A 33 -2.58 -10.36 -0.43
CA GLY A 33 -1.18 -10.46 -0.84
C GLY A 33 -0.25 -11.08 0.21
N ASP A 34 -0.61 -10.95 1.50
CA ASP A 34 0.13 -11.55 2.61
C ASP A 34 0.25 -13.09 2.50
N ILE A 35 -0.75 -13.76 1.89
CA ILE A 35 -0.71 -15.20 1.62
C ILE A 35 0.35 -15.53 0.56
N PHE A 36 0.48 -14.68 -0.47
CA PHE A 36 1.52 -14.84 -1.49
C PHE A 36 2.92 -14.60 -0.93
N ILE A 37 3.08 -13.63 -0.02
CA ILE A 37 4.35 -13.37 0.68
C ILE A 37 4.71 -14.59 1.54
N ALA A 38 3.77 -15.12 2.31
CA ALA A 38 3.97 -16.30 3.13
C ALA A 38 4.35 -17.53 2.28
N GLY A 39 3.66 -17.73 1.15
CA GLY A 39 3.96 -18.82 0.21
C GLY A 39 5.36 -18.69 -0.40
N ALA A 40 5.73 -17.49 -0.86
CA ALA A 40 7.06 -17.25 -1.42
C ALA A 40 8.17 -17.45 -0.38
N SER A 41 7.93 -17.07 0.88
CA SER A 41 8.88 -17.24 1.99
C SER A 41 9.04 -18.69 2.43
N ALA A 42 8.05 -19.53 2.20
CA ALA A 42 8.06 -20.95 2.56
C ALA A 42 8.86 -21.82 1.57
N LEU A 43 9.24 -21.29 0.40
CA LEU A 43 10.03 -22.03 -0.57
C LEU A 43 11.44 -22.35 -0.06
N PRO A 44 11.97 -23.56 -0.28
CA PRO A 44 13.25 -24.00 0.31
C PRO A 44 14.48 -23.18 -0.07
N LYS A 45 14.42 -22.45 -1.17
CA LYS A 45 15.52 -21.61 -1.69
C LYS A 45 15.15 -20.15 -1.77
N SER A 46 14.17 -19.68 -1.00
CA SER A 46 13.72 -18.31 -1.04
C SER A 46 14.79 -17.34 -0.53
N ASN A 47 15.04 -16.30 -1.31
CA ASN A 47 15.91 -15.20 -0.89
C ASN A 47 15.07 -14.14 -0.17
N TYR A 48 15.15 -14.12 1.15
CA TYR A 48 14.36 -13.18 1.97
C TYR A 48 14.66 -11.71 1.65
N PHE A 49 15.92 -11.38 1.34
CA PHE A 49 16.27 -10.01 0.94
C PHE A 49 15.56 -9.59 -0.36
N LEU A 50 15.47 -10.51 -1.31
CA LEU A 50 14.79 -10.27 -2.57
C LEU A 50 13.28 -10.12 -2.36
N ILE A 51 12.68 -10.96 -1.52
CA ILE A 51 11.24 -10.86 -1.17
C ILE A 51 10.95 -9.52 -0.52
N VAL A 52 11.76 -9.12 0.46
CA VAL A 52 11.60 -7.81 1.13
C VAL A 52 11.73 -6.66 0.13
N ALA A 53 12.73 -6.70 -0.76
CA ALA A 53 12.91 -5.68 -1.80
C ALA A 53 11.71 -5.60 -2.75
N ILE A 54 11.13 -6.75 -3.13
CA ILE A 54 9.94 -6.84 -3.97
C ILE A 54 8.73 -6.25 -3.25
N VAL A 55 8.50 -6.65 -2.01
CA VAL A 55 7.39 -6.14 -1.18
C VAL A 55 7.50 -4.62 -1.04
N MET A 56 8.68 -4.12 -0.69
CA MET A 56 8.89 -2.67 -0.52
C MET A 56 8.66 -1.91 -1.82
N SER A 57 9.24 -2.38 -2.94
CA SER A 57 9.07 -1.72 -4.24
C SER A 57 7.62 -1.77 -4.73
N ALA A 58 6.94 -2.89 -4.60
CA ALA A 58 5.53 -3.03 -4.95
C ALA A 58 4.64 -2.11 -4.10
N THR A 59 4.88 -2.05 -2.79
CA THR A 59 4.16 -1.17 -1.87
C THR A 59 4.38 0.31 -2.20
N LEU A 60 5.63 0.73 -2.44
CA LEU A 60 5.94 2.11 -2.80
C LEU A 60 5.27 2.50 -4.13
N CYS A 61 5.42 1.68 -5.16
CA CYS A 61 4.83 1.95 -6.48
C CYS A 61 3.30 1.91 -6.42
N GLY A 62 2.71 0.87 -5.86
CA GLY A 62 1.26 0.70 -5.78
C GLY A 62 0.58 1.79 -4.96
N SER A 63 1.10 2.09 -3.78
CA SER A 63 0.57 3.17 -2.93
C SER A 63 0.71 4.55 -3.59
N THR A 64 1.80 4.81 -4.32
CA THR A 64 1.99 6.07 -5.06
C THR A 64 1.02 6.17 -6.23
N ILE A 65 0.77 5.08 -6.96
CA ILE A 65 -0.22 5.02 -8.03
C ILE A 65 -1.61 5.34 -7.46
N LEU A 66 -2.02 4.66 -6.40
CA LEU A 66 -3.33 4.87 -5.79
C LEU A 66 -3.48 6.29 -5.24
N PHE A 67 -2.47 6.81 -4.55
CA PHE A 67 -2.42 8.18 -4.06
C PHE A 67 -2.58 9.20 -5.20
N THR A 68 -1.84 9.02 -6.30
CA THR A 68 -1.89 9.93 -7.46
C THR A 68 -3.24 9.87 -8.16
N LEU A 69 -3.80 8.67 -8.31
CA LEU A 69 -5.13 8.48 -8.91
C LEU A 69 -6.22 9.15 -8.07
N THR A 70 -6.21 8.96 -6.76
CA THR A 70 -7.19 9.58 -5.87
C THR A 70 -7.00 11.08 -5.76
N LYS A 71 -5.77 11.58 -5.79
CA LYS A 71 -5.49 13.02 -5.83
C LYS A 71 -5.97 13.67 -7.12
N LYS A 72 -5.82 12.98 -8.27
CA LYS A 72 -6.21 13.51 -9.59
C LYS A 72 -7.72 13.41 -9.84
N PHE A 73 -8.33 12.29 -9.48
CA PHE A 73 -9.73 12.00 -9.77
C PHE A 73 -10.68 12.24 -8.59
N GLY A 74 -10.16 12.38 -7.38
CA GLY A 74 -10.87 12.81 -6.18
C GLY A 74 -12.10 11.98 -5.80
N HIS A 75 -13.13 12.66 -5.35
CA HIS A 75 -14.40 12.08 -4.90
C HIS A 75 -15.06 11.07 -5.86
N PRO A 76 -15.12 11.31 -7.20
CA PRO A 76 -15.77 10.37 -8.12
C PRO A 76 -15.12 8.98 -8.13
N LEU A 77 -13.80 8.92 -8.01
CA LEU A 77 -13.08 7.66 -7.97
C LEU A 77 -13.40 6.89 -6.68
N VAL A 78 -13.40 7.60 -5.55
CA VAL A 78 -13.72 7.02 -4.24
C VAL A 78 -15.17 6.54 -4.18
N LEU A 79 -16.12 7.28 -4.74
CA LEU A 79 -17.52 6.86 -4.81
C LEU A 79 -17.71 5.63 -5.69
N ARG A 80 -16.99 5.53 -6.80
CA ARG A 80 -17.10 4.42 -7.74
C ARG A 80 -16.41 3.16 -7.27
N TYR A 81 -15.21 3.28 -6.69
CA TYR A 81 -14.38 2.17 -6.23
C TYR A 81 -14.44 1.95 -4.72
N GLY A 82 -14.92 2.91 -3.96
CA GLY A 82 -15.05 2.82 -2.51
C GLY A 82 -15.88 1.63 -2.04
N LYS A 83 -16.84 1.21 -2.87
CA LYS A 83 -17.66 0.01 -2.64
C LYS A 83 -16.81 -1.27 -2.58
N TYR A 84 -15.75 -1.36 -3.40
CA TYR A 84 -14.84 -2.52 -3.45
C TYR A 84 -13.85 -2.54 -2.29
N ILE A 85 -13.39 -1.36 -1.85
CA ILE A 85 -12.49 -1.21 -0.70
C ILE A 85 -13.23 -0.96 0.62
N ARG A 86 -14.55 -1.17 0.64
CA ARG A 86 -15.43 -0.95 1.81
C ARG A 86 -15.29 0.45 2.43
N LEU A 87 -15.01 1.43 1.59
CA LEU A 87 -14.91 2.84 1.98
C LEU A 87 -16.31 3.45 1.98
N THR A 88 -16.98 3.39 3.10
CA THR A 88 -18.28 4.04 3.28
C THR A 88 -18.10 5.53 3.59
N PRO A 89 -19.05 6.42 3.25
CA PRO A 89 -18.99 7.84 3.61
C PRO A 89 -18.74 8.09 5.09
N GLN A 90 -19.28 7.22 5.95
CA GLN A 90 -19.06 7.29 7.40
C GLN A 90 -17.61 6.99 7.81
N LYS A 91 -16.94 6.06 7.10
CA LYS A 91 -15.52 5.78 7.32
C LYS A 91 -14.65 6.93 6.85
N ILE A 92 -14.98 7.53 5.71
CA ILE A 92 -14.28 8.70 5.19
C ILE A 92 -14.34 9.84 6.21
N SER A 93 -15.53 10.15 6.74
CA SER A 93 -15.70 11.19 7.76
C SER A 93 -14.94 10.90 9.07
N LYS A 94 -14.85 9.64 9.48
CA LYS A 94 -14.04 9.26 10.65
C LYS A 94 -12.55 9.45 10.41
N ILE A 95 -12.07 9.10 9.21
CA ILE A 95 -10.66 9.25 8.84
C ILE A 95 -10.32 10.74 8.70
N GLU A 96 -11.23 11.55 8.15
CA GLU A 96 -11.11 13.00 8.08
C GLU A 96 -10.87 13.61 9.47
N LYS A 97 -11.75 13.31 10.42
CA LYS A 97 -11.58 13.74 11.82
C LYS A 97 -10.28 13.27 12.46
N TRP A 98 -9.83 12.09 12.06
CA TRP A 98 -8.56 11.53 12.54
C TRP A 98 -7.35 12.27 11.94
N LEU A 99 -7.42 12.60 10.65
CA LEU A 99 -6.40 13.40 9.96
C LEU A 99 -6.34 14.83 10.51
N ASP A 100 -7.49 15.44 10.76
CA ASP A 100 -7.58 16.78 11.36
C ASP A 100 -6.96 16.81 12.77
N LYS A 101 -7.14 15.73 13.54
CA LYS A 101 -6.65 15.64 14.91
C LYS A 101 -5.18 15.23 15.02
N TYR A 102 -4.73 14.31 14.17
CA TYR A 102 -3.41 13.67 14.30
C TYR A 102 -2.48 13.90 13.09
N GLY A 103 -2.95 14.58 12.06
CA GLY A 103 -2.16 14.88 10.86
C GLY A 103 -1.58 13.64 10.20
N GLY A 104 -0.32 13.73 9.77
CA GLY A 104 0.41 12.64 9.12
C GLY A 104 0.55 11.36 9.96
N THR A 105 0.54 11.48 11.29
CA THR A 105 0.62 10.33 12.21
C THR A 105 -0.58 9.38 12.06
N ALA A 106 -1.76 9.92 11.75
CA ALA A 106 -2.96 9.11 11.47
C ALA A 106 -2.75 8.15 10.29
N ILE A 107 -2.01 8.60 9.28
CA ILE A 107 -1.69 7.80 8.10
C ILE A 107 -0.74 6.66 8.45
N VAL A 108 0.31 6.94 9.23
CA VAL A 108 1.26 5.92 9.70
C VAL A 108 0.55 4.85 10.50
N VAL A 109 -0.26 5.25 11.47
CA VAL A 109 -1.04 4.32 12.32
C VAL A 109 -2.04 3.53 11.49
N GLY A 110 -2.73 4.18 10.54
CA GLY A 110 -3.66 3.51 9.63
C GLY A 110 -3.00 2.41 8.80
N ARG A 111 -1.74 2.57 8.41
CA ARG A 111 -1.00 1.54 7.67
C ARG A 111 -0.61 0.32 8.51
N LEU A 112 -0.48 0.48 9.81
CA LEU A 112 -0.17 -0.62 10.73
C LEU A 112 -1.38 -1.52 10.99
N ILE A 113 -2.59 -1.03 10.68
CA ILE A 113 -3.82 -1.80 10.88
C ILE A 113 -4.12 -2.61 9.63
N PRO A 114 -4.20 -3.95 9.71
CA PRO A 114 -4.58 -4.80 8.58
C PRO A 114 -5.93 -4.37 7.99
N GLY A 115 -6.00 -4.25 6.66
CA GLY A 115 -7.19 -3.78 5.95
C GLY A 115 -7.35 -2.25 5.84
N LEU A 116 -6.65 -1.45 6.65
CA LEU A 116 -6.61 0.01 6.48
C LEU A 116 -5.41 0.46 5.63
N ARG A 117 -4.39 -0.38 5.46
CA ARG A 117 -3.19 -0.05 4.72
C ARG A 117 -3.46 0.37 3.27
N ILE A 118 -4.43 -0.27 2.61
CA ILE A 118 -4.85 0.05 1.23
C ILE A 118 -5.67 1.34 1.19
N ILE A 119 -6.49 1.57 2.22
CA ILE A 119 -7.36 2.74 2.32
C ILE A 119 -6.54 4.02 2.56
N THR A 120 -5.45 3.91 3.30
CA THR A 120 -4.63 5.06 3.71
C THR A 120 -4.08 5.89 2.55
N PRO A 121 -3.46 5.32 1.48
CA PRO A 121 -3.02 6.09 0.32
C PRO A 121 -4.18 6.74 -0.44
N ALA A 122 -5.33 6.05 -0.54
CA ALA A 122 -6.51 6.58 -1.21
C ALA A 122 -7.06 7.82 -0.48
N VAL A 123 -7.14 7.75 0.84
CA VAL A 123 -7.60 8.87 1.67
C VAL A 123 -6.59 10.02 1.66
N ALA A 124 -5.29 9.72 1.77
CA ALA A 124 -4.25 10.73 1.67
C ALA A 124 -4.30 11.51 0.35
N GLY A 125 -4.58 10.83 -0.76
CA GLY A 125 -4.78 11.45 -2.06
C GLY A 125 -6.07 12.29 -2.11
N LEU A 126 -7.18 11.79 -1.55
CA LEU A 126 -8.46 12.48 -1.49
C LEU A 126 -8.37 13.83 -0.73
N PHE A 127 -7.62 13.85 0.37
CA PHE A 127 -7.37 15.06 1.18
C PHE A 127 -6.21 15.91 0.66
N GLU A 128 -5.75 15.65 -0.58
CA GLU A 128 -4.73 16.44 -1.27
C GLU A 128 -3.43 16.65 -0.48
N ILE A 129 -3.05 15.67 0.35
CA ILE A 129 -1.81 15.77 1.14
C ILE A 129 -0.62 16.00 0.19
N PRO A 130 0.33 16.88 0.55
CA PRO A 130 1.51 17.13 -0.28
C PRO A 130 2.32 15.86 -0.52
N TYR A 131 2.83 15.67 -1.74
CA TYR A 131 3.66 14.51 -2.10
C TYR A 131 4.86 14.30 -1.18
N LYS A 132 5.46 15.40 -0.71
CA LYS A 132 6.59 15.35 0.24
C LYS A 132 6.18 14.71 1.56
N THR A 133 5.04 15.11 2.09
CA THR A 133 4.49 14.56 3.34
C THR A 133 4.09 13.10 3.16
N PHE A 134 3.45 12.75 2.05
CA PHE A 134 3.10 11.37 1.74
C PHE A 134 4.35 10.49 1.59
N GLY A 135 5.38 10.96 0.89
CA GLY A 135 6.66 10.26 0.74
C GLY A 135 7.39 10.04 2.06
N SER A 136 7.42 11.03 2.96
CA SER A 136 8.02 10.88 4.29
C SER A 136 7.24 9.92 5.21
N ILE A 137 5.95 9.75 4.96
CA ILE A 137 5.11 8.78 5.67
C ILE A 137 5.33 7.37 5.13
N LEU A 138 5.48 7.23 3.81
CA LEU A 138 5.72 5.95 3.15
C LEU A 138 7.09 5.37 3.50
N TRP A 139 8.08 6.24 3.57
CA TRP A 139 9.46 5.97 3.94
C TRP A 139 9.90 6.92 5.04
N PRO A 140 9.63 6.61 6.31
CA PRO A 140 10.09 7.45 7.39
C PRO A 140 11.63 7.50 7.34
N PRO A 141 12.22 8.69 7.12
CA PRO A 141 13.65 8.80 7.26
C PRO A 141 13.99 8.44 8.71
N LEU A 142 14.96 7.57 8.91
CA LEU A 142 15.51 7.20 10.22
C LEU A 142 16.15 8.40 10.95
N SER A 143 16.10 9.59 10.37
CA SER A 143 16.60 10.84 10.91
C SER A 143 15.45 11.75 11.38
N SER A 144 15.18 11.68 12.68
CA SER A 144 14.86 12.82 13.59
C SER A 144 13.91 13.96 13.18
N GLY A 145 13.21 13.94 12.05
CA GLY A 145 12.37 15.06 11.64
C GLY A 145 10.89 14.99 12.06
N LEU A 146 10.39 13.84 12.50
CA LEU A 146 8.97 13.65 12.81
C LEU A 146 8.54 14.11 14.21
N ILE A 147 9.52 14.43 15.08
CA ILE A 147 9.25 14.83 16.49
C ILE A 147 9.11 16.35 16.62
N SER A 148 9.52 17.13 15.63
CA SER A 148 9.50 18.60 15.72
C SER A 148 8.25 19.29 15.15
N THR A 149 7.23 18.51 14.76
CA THR A 149 5.96 19.06 14.24
C THR A 149 4.72 18.50 14.99
N LEU A 150 4.93 18.10 16.24
CA LEU A 150 3.85 17.84 17.19
C LEU A 150 3.64 19.05 18.10
#